data_e5ad1f600793027568357f46c8534010
#
_entry.id   e5ad1f600793027568357f46c8534010
#
_cell.length_a   1.000
_cell.length_b   1.000
_cell.length_c   1.000
_cell.angle_alpha   90.00
_cell.angle_beta   90.00
_cell.angle_gamma   90.00
#
_symmetry.space_group_name_H-M   'P 1'
#
loop_
_entity.id
_entity.type
_entity.pdbx_description
1 polymer ?
#
loop_
_entity_poly.entity_id
_entity_poly.type
_entity_poly.pdbx_seq_one_letter_code
_entity_poly.pdbx_strand_id
1 'polypeptide(L)'
;MAVRPAGGASPAAALAALPRIADQHVRPTDGYAQLPGTAGWLTTVDSLRVPEEPEAIREQLTALVRAAALNYGDYGHGDGVMLVHAATAPNAVLRTLPALPEELWGASLATAWAATAAVTAIYAADTPRPAPDASSLTPEEVFERAVAHGDEHVIKFADTALDVAAGAEDGDTRALSAALNAMRLIDPEDG
;
A
#
# COMPACT_ATOMS: atom_id res chain seq x y z
N MET A 1 -16.12 -22.81 7.81
CA MET A 1 -15.80 -23.46 6.51
C MET A 1 -14.79 -22.54 5.83
N ALA A 2 -13.52 -22.93 5.72
CA ALA A 2 -12.50 -22.07 5.17
C ALA A 2 -12.78 -21.84 3.67
N VAL A 3 -13.00 -20.59 3.26
CA VAL A 3 -13.11 -20.20 1.85
C VAL A 3 -11.77 -20.51 1.19
N ARG A 4 -11.77 -21.39 0.19
CA ARG A 4 -10.60 -21.63 -0.65
C ARG A 4 -10.30 -20.36 -1.43
N PRO A 5 -9.06 -19.81 -1.39
CA PRO A 5 -8.74 -18.67 -2.24
C PRO A 5 -8.96 -19.06 -3.70
N ALA A 6 -9.67 -18.23 -4.45
CA ALA A 6 -9.69 -18.31 -5.91
C ALA A 6 -8.22 -18.34 -6.37
N GLY A 7 -7.82 -19.28 -7.22
CA GLY A 7 -6.44 -19.68 -7.52
C GLY A 7 -5.54 -18.61 -8.17
N GLY A 8 -5.39 -17.45 -7.51
CA GLY A 8 -4.51 -16.33 -7.85
C GLY A 8 -3.49 -16.07 -6.74
N ALA A 9 -2.53 -15.18 -7.00
CA ALA A 9 -1.57 -14.73 -6.00
C ALA A 9 -2.27 -13.93 -4.89
N SER A 10 -1.78 -14.02 -3.65
CA SER A 10 -2.20 -13.08 -2.62
C SER A 10 -1.68 -11.67 -2.93
N PRO A 11 -2.32 -10.59 -2.43
CA PRO A 11 -1.83 -9.22 -2.63
C PRO A 11 -0.37 -9.04 -2.22
N ALA A 12 0.06 -9.63 -1.12
CA ALA A 12 1.45 -9.57 -0.67
C ALA A 12 2.41 -10.26 -1.65
N ALA A 13 2.05 -11.46 -2.14
CA ALA A 13 2.86 -12.18 -3.11
C ALA A 13 2.91 -11.45 -4.47
N ALA A 14 1.79 -10.88 -4.91
CA ALA A 14 1.71 -10.10 -6.13
C ALA A 14 2.57 -8.83 -6.05
N LEU A 15 2.52 -8.09 -4.93
CA LEU A 15 3.38 -6.91 -4.70
C LEU A 15 4.86 -7.26 -4.68
N ALA A 16 5.22 -8.35 -4.00
CA ALA A 16 6.61 -8.80 -3.93
C ALA A 16 7.19 -9.23 -5.29
N ALA A 17 6.33 -9.69 -6.20
CA ALA A 17 6.70 -10.11 -7.55
C ALA A 17 6.74 -8.97 -8.58
N LEU A 18 6.32 -7.75 -8.22
CA LEU A 18 6.30 -6.62 -9.15
C LEU A 18 7.71 -6.25 -9.62
N PRO A 19 7.94 -6.18 -10.94
CA PRO A 19 9.17 -5.64 -11.46
C PRO A 19 9.26 -4.13 -11.19
N ARG A 20 10.46 -3.60 -11.11
CA ARG A 20 10.72 -2.16 -11.13
C ARG A 20 10.89 -1.69 -12.56
N ILE A 21 10.47 -0.46 -12.86
CA ILE A 21 10.81 0.17 -14.15
C ILE A 21 12.32 0.42 -14.24
N ALA A 22 12.83 0.51 -15.46
CA ALA A 22 14.28 0.61 -15.68
C ALA A 22 14.88 1.94 -15.21
N ASP A 23 14.12 3.03 -15.32
CA ASP A 23 14.54 4.36 -14.87
C ASP A 23 13.48 4.97 -13.95
N GLN A 24 13.75 4.96 -12.65
CA GLN A 24 12.88 5.50 -11.61
C GLN A 24 13.09 7.01 -11.35
N HIS A 25 14.13 7.62 -11.96
CA HIS A 25 14.47 9.03 -11.77
C HIS A 25 13.88 9.95 -12.85
N VAL A 26 12.67 9.64 -13.30
CA VAL A 26 11.97 10.35 -14.36
C VAL A 26 10.71 11.03 -13.83
N ARG A 27 10.13 11.94 -14.64
CA ARG A 27 8.82 12.51 -14.31
C ARG A 27 7.76 11.40 -14.21
N PRO A 28 6.71 11.59 -13.41
CA PRO A 28 5.65 10.58 -13.23
C PRO A 28 5.09 10.06 -14.56
N THR A 29 4.79 10.93 -15.53
CA THR A 29 4.29 10.55 -16.86
C THR A 29 5.22 9.62 -17.61
N ASP A 30 6.53 9.83 -17.50
CA ASP A 30 7.55 9.03 -18.16
C ASP A 30 7.76 7.69 -17.45
N GLY A 31 7.57 7.65 -16.12
CA GLY A 31 7.54 6.42 -15.33
C GLY A 31 6.37 5.51 -15.75
N TYR A 32 5.16 6.05 -15.83
CA TYR A 32 3.99 5.29 -16.31
C TYR A 32 4.18 4.78 -17.75
N ALA A 33 4.83 5.53 -18.63
CA ALA A 33 5.08 5.13 -20.00
C ALA A 33 6.02 3.93 -20.13
N GLN A 34 6.86 3.62 -19.13
CA GLN A 34 7.74 2.47 -19.12
C GLN A 34 7.03 1.16 -18.77
N LEU A 35 5.91 1.20 -18.01
CA LEU A 35 5.22 0.01 -17.49
C LEU A 35 4.89 -1.04 -18.57
N PRO A 36 4.30 -0.69 -19.71
CA PRO A 36 3.95 -1.68 -20.73
C PRO A 36 5.17 -2.42 -21.31
N GLY A 37 6.33 -1.77 -21.32
CA GLY A 37 7.61 -2.34 -21.79
C GLY A 37 8.40 -3.07 -20.71
N THR A 38 7.99 -2.98 -19.44
CA THR A 38 8.69 -3.61 -18.33
C THR A 38 8.43 -5.12 -18.31
N ALA A 39 9.50 -5.92 -18.40
CA ALA A 39 9.38 -7.37 -18.44
C ALA A 39 8.69 -7.91 -17.19
N GLY A 40 7.68 -8.77 -17.39
CA GLY A 40 6.89 -9.36 -16.29
C GLY A 40 5.75 -8.47 -15.76
N TRP A 41 5.67 -7.21 -16.14
CA TRP A 41 4.65 -6.28 -15.64
C TRP A 41 3.22 -6.82 -15.81
N LEU A 42 2.81 -7.09 -17.06
CA LEU A 42 1.44 -7.57 -17.34
C LEU A 42 1.15 -8.89 -16.64
N THR A 43 2.09 -9.84 -16.66
CA THR A 43 1.93 -11.14 -16.01
C THR A 43 1.71 -10.98 -14.50
N THR A 44 2.42 -10.05 -13.85
CA THR A 44 2.29 -9.83 -12.41
C THR A 44 0.99 -9.11 -12.08
N VAL A 45 0.61 -8.08 -12.86
CA VAL A 45 -0.67 -7.39 -12.65
C VAL A 45 -1.84 -8.36 -12.81
N ASP A 46 -1.80 -9.24 -13.82
CA ASP A 46 -2.85 -10.23 -14.06
C ASP A 46 -2.84 -11.39 -13.05
N SER A 47 -1.85 -11.50 -12.19
CA SER A 47 -1.76 -12.58 -11.19
C SER A 47 -2.76 -12.44 -10.05
N LEU A 48 -3.19 -11.21 -9.73
CA LEU A 48 -4.23 -10.97 -8.74
C LEU A 48 -5.61 -11.16 -9.38
N ARG A 49 -6.32 -12.20 -8.95
CA ARG A 49 -7.68 -12.48 -9.42
C ARG A 49 -8.69 -11.76 -8.53
N VAL A 50 -9.64 -11.08 -9.16
CA VAL A 50 -10.78 -10.45 -8.46
C VAL A 50 -11.81 -11.53 -8.15
N PRO A 51 -12.21 -11.71 -6.88
CA PRO A 51 -13.29 -12.62 -6.51
C PRO A 51 -14.65 -12.14 -7.04
N GLU A 52 -15.64 -13.04 -7.06
CA GLU A 52 -17.03 -12.70 -7.44
C GLU A 52 -17.84 -12.24 -6.24
N GLU A 53 -17.57 -12.82 -5.05
CA GLU A 53 -18.35 -12.56 -3.83
C GLU A 53 -17.94 -11.24 -3.16
N PRO A 54 -18.89 -10.35 -2.80
CA PRO A 54 -18.60 -9.04 -2.21
C PRO A 54 -17.71 -9.11 -0.96
N GLU A 55 -17.96 -10.05 -0.06
CA GLU A 55 -17.16 -10.22 1.14
C GLU A 55 -15.71 -10.61 0.81
N ALA A 56 -15.50 -11.52 -0.16
CA ALA A 56 -14.16 -11.90 -0.61
C ALA A 56 -13.43 -10.72 -1.31
N ILE A 57 -14.15 -9.85 -2.01
CA ILE A 57 -13.59 -8.61 -2.57
C ILE A 57 -13.12 -7.69 -1.45
N ARG A 58 -13.93 -7.49 -0.41
CA ARG A 58 -13.59 -6.66 0.75
C ARG A 58 -12.37 -7.22 1.49
N GLU A 59 -12.33 -8.53 1.74
CA GLU A 59 -11.20 -9.20 2.37
C GLU A 59 -9.91 -9.04 1.55
N GLN A 60 -9.99 -9.18 0.23
CA GLN A 60 -8.84 -9.04 -0.65
C GLN A 60 -8.35 -7.59 -0.72
N LEU A 61 -9.25 -6.60 -0.71
CA LEU A 61 -8.88 -5.19 -0.65
C LEU A 61 -8.24 -4.83 0.69
N THR A 62 -8.74 -5.39 1.80
CA THR A 62 -8.12 -5.26 3.13
C THR A 62 -6.70 -5.84 3.12
N ALA A 63 -6.52 -7.02 2.55
CA ALA A 63 -5.21 -7.64 2.40
C ALA A 63 -4.26 -6.82 1.49
N LEU A 64 -4.79 -6.14 0.46
CA LEU A 64 -4.02 -5.24 -0.40
C LEU A 64 -3.52 -4.02 0.37
N VAL A 65 -4.39 -3.35 1.14
CA VAL A 65 -4.03 -2.21 1.99
C VAL A 65 -2.91 -2.60 2.95
N ARG A 66 -3.09 -3.73 3.66
CA ARG A 66 -2.08 -4.25 4.57
C ARG A 66 -0.76 -4.51 3.86
N ALA A 67 -0.78 -5.22 2.73
CA ALA A 67 0.42 -5.54 1.97
C ALA A 67 1.16 -4.29 1.50
N ALA A 68 0.43 -3.28 1.02
CA ALA A 68 0.99 -2.02 0.55
C ALA A 68 1.59 -1.19 1.70
N ALA A 69 0.94 -1.13 2.86
CA ALA A 69 1.46 -0.44 4.05
C ALA A 69 2.75 -1.09 4.55
N LEU A 70 2.82 -2.41 4.61
CA LEU A 70 4.04 -3.12 5.01
C LEU A 70 5.15 -2.98 3.96
N ASN A 71 4.81 -3.03 2.67
CA ASN A 71 5.76 -2.78 1.58
C ASN A 71 6.38 -1.38 1.67
N TYR A 72 5.60 -0.36 2.07
CA TYR A 72 6.13 0.97 2.33
C TYR A 72 7.19 0.96 3.44
N GLY A 73 6.97 0.19 4.51
CA GLY A 73 7.95 0.05 5.61
C GLY A 73 9.32 -0.36 5.10
N ASP A 74 9.38 -1.28 4.15
CA ASP A 74 10.62 -1.84 3.63
C ASP A 74 11.22 -1.03 2.45
N TYR A 75 10.37 -0.47 1.58
CA TYR A 75 10.78 0.07 0.27
C TYR A 75 10.47 1.57 0.07
N GLY A 76 9.89 2.24 1.08
CA GLY A 76 9.48 3.65 1.01
C GLY A 76 10.60 4.64 0.67
N HIS A 77 11.86 4.26 0.91
CA HIS A 77 13.02 5.09 0.64
C HIS A 77 13.35 5.27 -0.86
N GLY A 78 12.61 4.65 -1.77
CA GLY A 78 12.69 4.95 -3.20
C GLY A 78 12.10 6.33 -3.51
N ASP A 79 10.85 6.56 -3.10
CA ASP A 79 10.20 7.88 -3.09
C ASP A 79 9.13 7.88 -1.99
N GLY A 80 9.44 8.53 -0.87
CA GLY A 80 8.61 8.50 0.34
C GLY A 80 7.21 9.09 0.11
N VAL A 81 7.11 10.19 -0.64
CA VAL A 81 5.84 10.87 -0.91
C VAL A 81 4.98 10.06 -1.89
N MET A 82 5.55 9.64 -3.01
CA MET A 82 4.78 8.96 -4.04
C MET A 82 4.33 7.56 -3.60
N LEU A 83 5.17 6.84 -2.87
CA LEU A 83 4.84 5.46 -2.46
C LEU A 83 3.76 5.40 -1.36
N VAL A 84 3.53 6.47 -0.59
CA VAL A 84 2.38 6.58 0.33
C VAL A 84 1.07 6.26 -0.38
N HIS A 85 0.92 6.70 -1.64
CA HIS A 85 -0.31 6.51 -2.40
C HIS A 85 -0.61 5.04 -2.72
N ALA A 86 0.40 4.17 -2.73
CA ALA A 86 0.20 2.74 -2.93
C ALA A 86 -0.65 2.09 -1.81
N ALA A 87 -0.63 2.64 -0.60
CA ALA A 87 -1.41 2.16 0.54
C ALA A 87 -2.66 3.00 0.82
N THR A 88 -2.55 4.34 0.75
CA THR A 88 -3.66 5.25 1.10
C THR A 88 -4.78 5.23 0.08
N ALA A 89 -4.48 5.07 -1.22
CA ALA A 89 -5.51 5.00 -2.25
C ALA A 89 -6.40 3.74 -2.11
N PRO A 90 -5.86 2.51 -2.02
CA PRO A 90 -6.71 1.34 -1.79
C PRO A 90 -7.44 1.40 -0.43
N ASN A 91 -6.88 2.03 0.62
CA ASN A 91 -7.59 2.23 1.88
C ASN A 91 -8.80 3.16 1.73
N ALA A 92 -8.67 4.24 0.97
CA ALA A 92 -9.79 5.12 0.66
C ALA A 92 -10.89 4.37 -0.09
N VAL A 93 -10.54 3.50 -1.06
CA VAL A 93 -11.50 2.65 -1.75
C VAL A 93 -12.17 1.69 -0.77
N LEU A 94 -11.43 1.02 0.11
CA LEU A 94 -11.96 0.10 1.13
C LEU A 94 -12.99 0.78 2.03
N ARG A 95 -12.68 1.99 2.53
CA ARG A 95 -13.59 2.79 3.36
C ARG A 95 -14.84 3.26 2.61
N THR A 96 -14.75 3.35 1.28
CA THR A 96 -15.86 3.81 0.43
C THR A 96 -16.80 2.66 0.02
N LEU A 97 -16.33 1.40 0.02
CA LEU A 97 -17.13 0.24 -0.44
C LEU A 97 -18.54 0.19 0.14
N PRO A 98 -18.78 0.42 1.46
CA PRO A 98 -20.14 0.35 2.02
C PRO A 98 -21.12 1.38 1.45
N ALA A 99 -20.63 2.44 0.82
CA ALA A 99 -21.45 3.47 0.15
C ALA A 99 -21.65 3.21 -1.36
N LEU A 100 -20.97 2.20 -1.91
CA LEU A 100 -21.06 1.84 -3.33
C LEU A 100 -22.00 0.64 -3.53
N PRO A 101 -22.73 0.58 -4.65
CA PRO A 101 -23.39 -0.65 -5.09
C PRO A 101 -22.40 -1.81 -5.19
N GLU A 102 -22.79 -2.99 -4.73
CA GLU A 102 -21.90 -4.17 -4.66
C GLU A 102 -21.37 -4.59 -6.04
N GLU A 103 -22.12 -4.37 -7.11
CA GLU A 103 -21.69 -4.65 -8.47
C GLU A 103 -20.47 -3.83 -8.93
N LEU A 104 -20.14 -2.74 -8.22
CA LEU A 104 -18.96 -1.92 -8.50
C LEU A 104 -17.71 -2.35 -7.70
N TRP A 105 -17.87 -3.21 -6.69
CA TRP A 105 -16.77 -3.55 -5.79
C TRP A 105 -15.62 -4.28 -6.50
N GLY A 106 -15.95 -5.22 -7.40
CA GLY A 106 -14.95 -5.93 -8.19
C GLY A 106 -14.10 -5.00 -9.05
N ALA A 107 -14.74 -4.06 -9.76
CA ALA A 107 -14.06 -3.06 -10.57
C ALA A 107 -13.22 -2.10 -9.71
N SER A 108 -13.71 -1.75 -8.51
CA SER A 108 -13.00 -0.91 -7.54
C SER A 108 -11.71 -1.59 -7.04
N LEU A 109 -11.78 -2.88 -6.67
CA LEU A 109 -10.60 -3.67 -6.30
C LEU A 109 -9.60 -3.76 -7.45
N ALA A 110 -10.04 -4.06 -8.67
CA ALA A 110 -9.17 -4.16 -9.84
C ALA A 110 -8.43 -2.84 -10.10
N THR A 111 -9.15 -1.72 -10.00
CA THR A 111 -8.57 -0.37 -10.19
C THR A 111 -7.58 -0.03 -9.07
N ALA A 112 -7.94 -0.30 -7.81
CA ALA A 112 -7.06 -0.09 -6.66
C ALA A 112 -5.77 -0.91 -6.78
N TRP A 113 -5.89 -2.19 -7.19
CA TRP A 113 -4.71 -3.03 -7.46
C TRP A 113 -3.84 -2.48 -8.57
N ALA A 114 -4.40 -2.12 -9.71
CA ALA A 114 -3.63 -1.59 -10.84
C ALA A 114 -2.87 -0.30 -10.46
N ALA A 115 -3.52 0.60 -9.72
CA ALA A 115 -2.89 1.82 -9.21
C ALA A 115 -1.76 1.53 -8.20
N THR A 116 -2.03 0.67 -7.20
CA THR A 116 -1.02 0.25 -6.22
C THR A 116 0.19 -0.42 -6.89
N ALA A 117 -0.06 -1.32 -7.86
CA ALA A 117 0.99 -1.99 -8.60
C ALA A 117 1.85 -1.00 -9.40
N ALA A 118 1.22 -0.05 -10.11
CA ALA A 118 1.92 0.94 -10.91
C ALA A 118 2.79 1.85 -10.03
N VAL A 119 2.24 2.41 -8.95
CA VAL A 119 2.99 3.24 -8.02
C VAL A 119 4.16 2.46 -7.40
N THR A 120 3.94 1.21 -7.01
CA THR A 120 5.00 0.36 -6.45
C THR A 120 6.11 0.08 -7.46
N ALA A 121 5.77 -0.25 -8.71
CA ALA A 121 6.76 -0.54 -9.76
C ALA A 121 7.62 0.69 -10.12
N ILE A 122 7.04 1.88 -10.02
CA ILE A 122 7.71 3.14 -10.38
C ILE A 122 8.57 3.66 -9.22
N TYR A 123 8.07 3.62 -7.98
CA TYR A 123 8.62 4.41 -6.88
C TYR A 123 9.21 3.59 -5.72
N ALA A 124 8.91 2.30 -5.61
CA ALA A 124 9.51 1.50 -4.56
C ALA A 124 11.00 1.23 -4.84
N ALA A 125 11.82 1.31 -3.80
CA ALA A 125 13.25 0.98 -3.91
C ALA A 125 13.49 -0.46 -4.36
N ASP A 126 14.65 -0.75 -4.94
CA ASP A 126 15.03 -2.10 -5.40
C ASP A 126 15.33 -3.06 -4.24
N THR A 127 15.83 -2.53 -3.14
CA THR A 127 16.25 -3.33 -1.97
C THR A 127 15.54 -2.88 -0.72
N PRO A 128 15.15 -3.80 0.18
CA PRO A 128 14.49 -3.42 1.43
C PRO A 128 15.46 -2.74 2.40
N ARG A 129 14.92 -1.87 3.24
CA ARG A 129 15.59 -1.31 4.43
C ARG A 129 14.67 -1.42 5.63
N PRO A 130 15.19 -1.73 6.82
CA PRO A 130 14.34 -1.85 8.00
C PRO A 130 13.70 -0.50 8.36
N ALA A 131 12.41 -0.54 8.64
CA ALA A 131 11.69 0.59 9.23
C ALA A 131 12.12 0.80 10.71
N PRO A 132 11.91 2.00 11.29
CA PRO A 132 12.08 2.22 12.71
C PRO A 132 11.22 1.28 13.55
N ASP A 133 11.70 0.90 14.73
CA ASP A 133 10.93 0.06 15.65
C ASP A 133 9.83 0.88 16.35
N ALA A 134 8.59 0.40 16.28
CA ALA A 134 7.43 0.97 16.94
C ALA A 134 6.92 0.15 18.13
N SER A 135 7.63 -0.90 18.54
CA SER A 135 7.17 -1.86 19.57
C SER A 135 6.89 -1.25 20.95
N SER A 136 7.46 -0.08 21.25
CA SER A 136 7.24 0.65 22.49
C SER A 136 6.19 1.75 22.41
N LEU A 137 5.52 1.91 21.27
CA LEU A 137 4.56 2.98 21.02
C LEU A 137 3.13 2.43 20.86
N THR A 138 2.17 3.19 21.33
CA THR A 138 0.76 2.94 21.04
C THR A 138 0.38 3.52 19.67
N PRO A 139 -0.71 3.04 19.05
CA PRO A 139 -1.25 3.65 17.83
C PRO A 139 -1.49 5.15 17.97
N GLU A 140 -2.04 5.58 19.11
CA GLU A 140 -2.33 6.99 19.40
C GLU A 140 -1.06 7.84 19.41
N GLU A 141 0.01 7.36 20.07
CA GLU A 141 1.30 8.06 20.12
C GLU A 141 1.94 8.20 18.72
N VAL A 142 1.79 7.17 17.86
CA VAL A 142 2.27 7.24 16.47
C VAL A 142 1.46 8.29 15.69
N PHE A 143 0.14 8.34 15.87
CA PHE A 143 -0.70 9.32 15.19
C PHE A 143 -0.43 10.75 15.66
N GLU A 144 -0.24 10.97 16.98
CA GLU A 144 0.13 12.27 17.53
C GLU A 144 1.45 12.79 16.94
N ARG A 145 2.43 11.89 16.74
CA ARG A 145 3.69 12.24 16.06
C ARG A 145 3.48 12.61 14.59
N ALA A 146 2.58 11.92 13.88
CA ALA A 146 2.25 12.25 12.50
C ALA A 146 1.59 13.63 12.40
N VAL A 147 0.68 13.94 13.31
CA VAL A 147 0.05 15.28 13.39
C VAL A 147 1.08 16.35 13.71
N ALA A 148 2.00 16.10 14.65
CA ALA A 148 3.07 17.03 15.00
C ALA A 148 4.09 17.24 13.86
N HIS A 149 4.24 16.24 12.97
CA HIS A 149 5.08 16.33 11.77
C HIS A 149 4.52 17.34 10.75
N GLY A 150 3.20 17.44 10.60
CA GLY A 150 2.49 18.44 9.81
C GLY A 150 2.24 18.07 8.35
N ASP A 151 3.09 17.25 7.71
CA ASP A 151 2.93 16.87 6.31
C ASP A 151 1.69 16.00 6.08
N GLU A 152 0.90 16.36 5.05
CA GLU A 152 -0.37 15.68 4.75
C GLU A 152 -0.23 14.22 4.33
N HIS A 153 0.88 13.84 3.67
CA HIS A 153 1.12 12.45 3.25
C HIS A 153 1.46 11.58 4.45
N VAL A 154 2.22 12.12 5.40
CA VAL A 154 2.53 11.47 6.67
C VAL A 154 1.25 11.22 7.49
N ILE A 155 0.39 12.24 7.63
CA ILE A 155 -0.87 12.13 8.36
C ILE A 155 -1.80 11.10 7.71
N LYS A 156 -2.00 11.16 6.40
CA LYS A 156 -2.82 10.19 5.64
C LYS A 156 -2.29 8.77 5.74
N PHE A 157 -0.96 8.61 5.70
CA PHE A 157 -0.36 7.30 5.80
C PHE A 157 -0.44 6.73 7.23
N ALA A 158 -0.23 7.57 8.25
CA ALA A 158 -0.40 7.15 9.65
C ALA A 158 -1.84 6.67 9.91
N ASP A 159 -2.86 7.40 9.44
CA ASP A 159 -4.26 6.99 9.51
C ASP A 159 -4.51 5.61 8.86
N THR A 160 -3.93 5.38 7.68
CA THR A 160 -3.98 4.06 7.01
C THR A 160 -3.25 2.98 7.82
N ALA A 161 -2.09 3.30 8.39
CA ALA A 161 -1.31 2.36 9.20
C ALA A 161 -2.05 1.96 10.48
N LEU A 162 -2.83 2.87 11.09
CA LEU A 162 -3.69 2.58 12.23
C LEU A 162 -4.80 1.60 11.86
N ASP A 163 -5.47 1.77 10.71
CA ASP A 163 -6.46 0.81 10.22
C ASP A 163 -5.85 -0.59 10.05
N VAL A 164 -4.63 -0.66 9.49
CA VAL A 164 -3.92 -1.93 9.32
C VAL A 164 -3.53 -2.55 10.67
N ALA A 165 -3.06 -1.74 11.62
CA ALA A 165 -2.69 -2.19 12.96
C ALA A 165 -3.89 -2.72 13.75
N ALA A 166 -5.06 -2.06 13.62
CA ALA A 166 -6.30 -2.49 14.28
C ALA A 166 -6.79 -3.87 13.81
N GLY A 167 -6.48 -4.27 12.58
CA GLY A 167 -6.79 -5.60 12.02
C GLY A 167 -5.63 -6.61 12.11
N ALA A 168 -4.53 -6.25 12.76
CA ALA A 168 -3.35 -7.11 12.89
C ALA A 168 -3.46 -8.08 14.08
N GLU A 169 -2.60 -9.10 14.09
CA GLU A 169 -2.43 -9.96 15.26
C GLU A 169 -1.79 -9.18 16.41
N ASP A 170 -2.09 -9.61 17.65
CA ASP A 170 -1.54 -8.98 18.85
C ASP A 170 0.00 -8.90 18.79
N GLY A 171 0.54 -7.69 19.00
CA GLY A 171 1.96 -7.41 18.97
C GLY A 171 2.56 -7.20 17.57
N ASP A 172 1.80 -7.24 16.49
CA ASP A 172 2.29 -6.89 15.15
C ASP A 172 2.32 -5.37 14.96
N THR A 173 3.47 -4.77 15.21
CA THR A 173 3.68 -3.31 15.10
C THR A 173 4.25 -2.84 13.76
N ARG A 174 4.34 -3.72 12.75
CA ARG A 174 4.97 -3.39 11.45
C ARG A 174 4.29 -2.24 10.71
N ALA A 175 2.97 -2.13 10.80
CA ALA A 175 2.24 -1.01 10.20
C ALA A 175 2.59 0.31 10.88
N LEU A 176 2.68 0.33 12.21
CA LEU A 176 3.12 1.49 12.98
C LEU A 176 4.57 1.86 12.67
N SER A 177 5.44 0.86 12.53
CA SER A 177 6.83 1.05 12.09
C SER A 177 6.90 1.68 10.70
N ALA A 178 6.01 1.29 9.78
CA ALA A 178 5.91 1.92 8.47
C ALA A 178 5.48 3.40 8.55
N ALA A 179 4.57 3.75 9.46
CA ALA A 179 4.20 5.15 9.71
C ALA A 179 5.37 5.99 10.24
N LEU A 180 6.16 5.45 11.18
CA LEU A 180 7.40 6.10 11.63
C LEU A 180 8.42 6.25 10.49
N ASN A 181 8.45 5.28 9.57
CA ASN A 181 9.31 5.38 8.39
C ASN A 181 8.90 6.53 7.46
N ALA A 182 7.58 6.76 7.29
CA ALA A 182 7.09 7.90 6.51
C ALA A 182 7.55 9.24 7.12
N MET A 183 7.45 9.40 8.45
CA MET A 183 7.94 10.60 9.15
C MET A 183 9.44 10.83 8.98
N ARG A 184 10.22 9.76 8.76
CA ARG A 184 11.66 9.84 8.52
C ARG A 184 12.02 10.18 7.08
N LEU A 185 11.19 9.77 6.11
CA LEU A 185 11.46 9.86 4.67
C LEU A 185 10.89 11.09 4.00
N ILE A 186 9.90 11.72 4.63
CA ILE A 186 9.21 12.91 4.15
C ILE A 186 9.60 14.05 5.09
N ASP A 187 9.98 15.18 4.53
CA ASP A 187 10.32 16.36 5.32
C ASP A 187 9.06 16.99 5.94
N PRO A 188 9.13 17.50 7.18
CA PRO A 188 8.02 18.24 7.78
C PRO A 188 7.65 19.47 6.94
N GLU A 189 6.38 19.84 6.93
CA GLU A 189 5.99 21.14 6.41
C GLU A 189 6.64 22.26 7.24
N ASP A 190 7.34 23.16 6.57
CA ASP A 190 7.87 24.37 7.20
C ASP A 190 6.69 25.23 7.70
N GLY A 191 6.56 25.36 9.04
CA GLY A 191 5.52 26.11 9.72
C GLY A 191 5.70 27.63 9.60
#